data_fde38e622b98d5b7c66dc2e52157b2e8
#
_entry.id   fde38e622b98d5b7c66dc2e52157b2e8
#
_cell.length_a   1.000
_cell.length_b   1.000
_cell.length_c   1.000
_cell.angle_alpha   90.00
_cell.angle_beta   90.00
_cell.angle_gamma   90.00
#
_symmetry.space_group_name_H-M   'P 1'
#
loop_
_entity.id
_entity.type
_entity.pdbx_description
1 polymer ?
#
loop_
_entity_poly.entity_id
_entity_poly.type
_entity_poly.pdbx_seq_one_letter_code
_entity_poly.pdbx_strand_id
1 'polypeptide(L)'
;MVSVGDDAPDFTAPLADGDVGSFTLSEHLEEAPIVLAFFPAAFTGTCTTEMCTFRDQMANFEDVGATVYGISIDTPFTLNEFREQNELNFGLLSDTNREVIDAYDISMDFADLGVRNVAKRAVFVVDGSGTVTYTWVSDDPGVEPDYDEVAEAADAASE
;
A
#
# COMPACT_ATOMS: atom_id res chain seq x y z
N MET A 1 -1.13 -3.74 16.86
CA MET A 1 -0.61 -3.61 15.49
C MET A 1 -0.52 -4.98 14.83
N VAL A 2 -0.79 -5.04 13.54
CA VAL A 2 -0.67 -6.28 12.77
C VAL A 2 0.79 -6.68 12.65
N SER A 3 1.09 -7.93 12.93
CA SER A 3 2.45 -8.47 12.97
C SER A 3 2.62 -9.65 12.02
N VAL A 4 3.85 -10.00 11.72
CA VAL A 4 4.18 -11.21 10.94
C VAL A 4 3.57 -12.42 11.62
N GLY A 5 2.86 -13.25 10.85
CA GLY A 5 2.15 -14.43 11.32
C GLY A 5 0.67 -14.19 11.61
N ASP A 6 0.23 -12.95 11.67
CA ASP A 6 -1.18 -12.64 11.86
C ASP A 6 -1.94 -12.79 10.54
N ASP A 7 -3.26 -13.05 10.65
CA ASP A 7 -4.13 -12.92 9.50
C ASP A 7 -4.21 -11.44 9.10
N ALA A 8 -4.02 -11.15 7.81
CA ALA A 8 -4.18 -9.79 7.31
C ALA A 8 -5.64 -9.38 7.45
N PRO A 9 -5.95 -8.24 8.13
CA PRO A 9 -7.33 -7.78 8.20
C PRO A 9 -7.93 -7.62 6.81
N ASP A 10 -9.07 -8.26 6.57
CA ASP A 10 -9.78 -8.13 5.31
C ASP A 10 -10.41 -6.75 5.21
N PHE A 11 -10.51 -6.24 4.00
CA PHE A 11 -11.13 -4.94 3.76
C PHE A 11 -11.67 -4.84 2.35
N THR A 12 -12.59 -3.89 2.15
CA THR A 12 -13.07 -3.49 0.83
C THR A 12 -12.87 -1.99 0.70
N ALA A 13 -12.27 -1.58 -0.41
CA ALA A 13 -11.99 -0.17 -0.69
C ALA A 13 -12.12 0.12 -2.18
N PRO A 14 -12.44 1.37 -2.56
CA PRO A 14 -12.42 1.75 -3.97
C PRO A 14 -11.03 1.55 -4.58
N LEU A 15 -10.99 1.02 -5.79
CA LEU A 15 -9.77 0.80 -6.56
C LEU A 15 -9.67 1.86 -7.66
N ALA A 16 -8.55 2.59 -7.67
CA ALA A 16 -8.19 3.54 -8.71
C ALA A 16 -7.12 2.91 -9.61
N ASP A 17 -7.52 2.50 -10.80
CA ASP A 17 -6.63 1.87 -11.79
C ASP A 17 -6.86 2.47 -13.20
N GLY A 18 -7.28 3.73 -13.24
CA GLY A 18 -7.73 4.44 -14.43
C GLY A 18 -9.24 4.67 -14.39
N ASP A 19 -10.00 3.66 -13.98
CA ASP A 19 -11.41 3.77 -13.62
C ASP A 19 -11.55 3.75 -12.09
N VAL A 20 -12.76 3.67 -11.59
CA VAL A 20 -13.04 3.47 -10.17
C VAL A 20 -13.82 2.17 -10.03
N GLY A 21 -13.19 1.20 -9.38
CA GLY A 21 -13.78 -0.10 -9.11
C GLY A 21 -13.84 -0.36 -7.62
N SER A 22 -13.95 -1.63 -7.26
CA SER A 22 -13.95 -2.09 -5.87
C SER A 22 -12.91 -3.19 -5.70
N PHE A 23 -12.20 -3.17 -4.59
CA PHE A 23 -11.21 -4.17 -4.22
C PHE A 23 -11.55 -4.74 -2.85
N THR A 24 -11.57 -6.07 -2.76
CA THR A 24 -11.68 -6.78 -1.49
C THR A 24 -10.48 -7.71 -1.36
N LEU A 25 -9.68 -7.57 -0.29
CA LEU A 25 -8.42 -8.30 -0.16
C LEU A 25 -8.64 -9.81 -0.26
N SER A 26 -9.60 -10.36 0.44
CA SER A 26 -9.88 -11.79 0.46
C SER A 26 -10.29 -12.37 -0.90
N GLU A 27 -10.75 -11.53 -1.80
CA GLU A 27 -11.14 -11.94 -3.15
C GLU A 27 -9.99 -11.85 -4.16
N HIS A 28 -8.82 -11.36 -3.73
CA HIS A 28 -7.65 -11.15 -4.59
C HIS A 28 -6.43 -11.96 -4.15
N LEU A 29 -6.59 -12.92 -3.26
CA LEU A 29 -5.46 -13.71 -2.74
C LEU A 29 -4.77 -14.57 -3.81
N GLU A 30 -5.44 -14.82 -4.94
CA GLU A 30 -4.80 -15.47 -6.10
C GLU A 30 -3.70 -14.62 -6.75
N GLU A 31 -3.69 -13.31 -6.47
CA GLU A 31 -2.64 -12.40 -6.94
C GLU A 31 -1.43 -12.36 -5.98
N ALA A 32 -1.47 -13.13 -4.89
CA ALA A 32 -0.41 -13.10 -3.88
C ALA A 32 0.93 -13.61 -4.46
N PRO A 33 2.05 -13.13 -3.92
CA PRO A 33 2.14 -12.23 -2.77
C PRO A 33 1.62 -10.82 -3.11
N ILE A 34 0.88 -10.23 -2.18
CA ILE A 34 0.35 -8.88 -2.33
C ILE A 34 1.15 -7.93 -1.44
N VAL A 35 1.67 -6.86 -2.04
CA VAL A 35 2.38 -5.80 -1.32
C VAL A 35 1.41 -4.64 -1.13
N LEU A 36 1.10 -4.33 0.12
CA LEU A 36 0.25 -3.19 0.49
C LEU A 36 1.16 -2.07 0.99
N ALA A 37 1.27 -0.99 0.20
CA ALA A 37 2.12 0.15 0.51
C ALA A 37 1.27 1.35 0.92
N PHE A 38 1.15 1.55 2.23
CA PHE A 38 0.39 2.68 2.80
C PHE A 38 1.24 3.96 2.77
N PHE A 39 0.62 5.06 2.41
CA PHE A 39 1.27 6.38 2.42
C PHE A 39 0.28 7.45 2.93
N PRO A 40 0.82 8.53 3.56
CA PRO A 40 -0.04 9.54 4.18
C PRO A 40 -0.98 10.27 3.22
N ALA A 41 -0.46 10.77 2.10
CA ALA A 41 -1.27 11.57 1.16
C ALA A 41 -0.61 11.69 -0.20
N ALA A 42 -1.42 11.59 -1.26
CA ALA A 42 -0.99 11.81 -2.63
C ALA A 42 -0.49 13.25 -2.81
N PHE A 43 0.38 13.45 -3.79
CA PHE A 43 0.96 14.75 -4.17
C PHE A 43 1.92 15.36 -3.15
N THR A 44 2.27 14.64 -2.08
CA THR A 44 3.33 15.06 -1.16
C THR A 44 4.67 14.50 -1.64
N GLY A 45 5.78 15.15 -1.22
CA GLY A 45 7.12 14.86 -1.76
C GLY A 45 7.56 13.40 -1.59
N THR A 46 7.63 12.91 -0.35
CA THR A 46 8.12 11.55 -0.08
C THR A 46 7.14 10.49 -0.61
N CYS A 47 5.84 10.73 -0.53
CA CYS A 47 4.84 9.80 -1.05
C CYS A 47 4.95 9.66 -2.57
N THR A 48 5.17 10.77 -3.29
CA THR A 48 5.40 10.73 -4.74
C THR A 48 6.66 9.95 -5.06
N THR A 49 7.75 10.19 -4.34
CA THR A 49 9.02 9.48 -4.51
C THR A 49 8.84 7.99 -4.28
N GLU A 50 8.14 7.59 -3.22
CA GLU A 50 7.90 6.18 -2.90
C GLU A 50 7.12 5.49 -4.03
N MET A 51 6.01 6.06 -4.44
CA MET A 51 5.17 5.46 -5.49
C MET A 51 5.90 5.38 -6.82
N CYS A 52 6.67 6.40 -7.18
CA CYS A 52 7.47 6.38 -8.40
C CYS A 52 8.60 5.34 -8.32
N THR A 53 9.16 5.11 -7.13
CA THR A 53 10.17 4.07 -6.95
C THR A 53 9.56 2.67 -7.11
N PHE A 54 8.39 2.41 -6.55
CA PHE A 54 7.68 1.16 -6.82
C PHE A 54 7.39 0.98 -8.31
N ARG A 55 6.95 2.05 -8.98
CA ARG A 55 6.73 2.03 -10.43
C ARG A 55 7.99 1.58 -11.17
N ASP A 56 9.14 2.20 -10.85
CA ASP A 56 10.40 1.94 -11.54
C ASP A 56 10.93 0.52 -11.24
N GLN A 57 10.56 -0.06 -10.11
CA GLN A 57 10.98 -1.41 -9.70
C GLN A 57 9.90 -2.47 -9.96
N MET A 58 8.83 -2.13 -10.66
CA MET A 58 7.70 -3.05 -10.86
C MET A 58 8.13 -4.35 -11.53
N ALA A 59 9.09 -4.30 -12.46
CA ALA A 59 9.60 -5.51 -13.09
C ALA A 59 10.17 -6.52 -12.08
N ASN A 60 10.83 -6.04 -11.02
CA ASN A 60 11.36 -6.90 -9.96
C ASN A 60 10.24 -7.59 -9.18
N PHE A 61 9.15 -6.87 -8.92
CA PHE A 61 7.99 -7.44 -8.23
C PHE A 61 7.24 -8.44 -9.12
N GLU A 62 7.10 -8.13 -10.40
CA GLU A 62 6.47 -9.05 -11.37
C GLU A 62 7.28 -10.33 -11.52
N ASP A 63 8.61 -10.25 -11.50
CA ASP A 63 9.50 -11.41 -11.61
C ASP A 63 9.28 -12.41 -10.47
N VAL A 64 8.87 -11.95 -9.29
CA VAL A 64 8.57 -12.84 -8.16
C VAL A 64 7.06 -13.12 -8.03
N GLY A 65 6.27 -12.70 -9.00
CA GLY A 65 4.83 -12.94 -9.03
C GLY A 65 4.04 -12.05 -8.07
N ALA A 66 4.63 -10.97 -7.56
CA ALA A 66 3.97 -10.08 -6.61
C ALA A 66 3.10 -9.03 -7.29
N THR A 67 2.04 -8.63 -6.60
CA THR A 67 1.16 -7.53 -7.00
C THR A 67 1.27 -6.44 -5.96
N VAL A 68 1.46 -5.19 -6.40
CA VAL A 68 1.61 -4.02 -5.52
C VAL A 68 0.37 -3.15 -5.59
N TYR A 69 -0.12 -2.73 -4.43
CA TYR A 69 -1.17 -1.71 -4.29
C TYR A 69 -0.69 -0.63 -3.34
N GLY A 70 -0.82 0.63 -3.77
CA GLY A 70 -0.64 1.78 -2.86
C GLY A 70 -1.96 2.10 -2.18
N ILE A 71 -1.93 2.57 -0.94
CA ILE A 71 -3.14 2.87 -0.17
C ILE A 71 -2.97 4.20 0.56
N SER A 72 -3.93 5.10 0.40
CA SER A 72 -3.99 6.34 1.15
C SER A 72 -5.44 6.73 1.45
N ILE A 73 -5.62 7.80 2.23
CA ILE A 73 -6.96 8.33 2.55
C ILE A 73 -7.56 9.19 1.44
N ASP A 74 -6.82 9.42 0.36
CA ASP A 74 -7.31 10.24 -0.76
C ASP A 74 -8.50 9.55 -1.44
N THR A 75 -9.38 10.36 -2.03
CA THR A 75 -10.51 9.79 -2.78
C THR A 75 -10.00 9.06 -4.04
N PRO A 76 -10.78 8.10 -4.58
CA PRO A 76 -10.32 7.39 -5.79
C PRO A 76 -10.12 8.31 -6.99
N PHE A 77 -10.84 9.42 -7.05
CA PHE A 77 -10.67 10.41 -8.13
C PHE A 77 -9.32 11.11 -8.03
N THR A 78 -8.93 11.52 -6.82
CA THR A 78 -7.62 12.11 -6.56
C THR A 78 -6.50 11.10 -6.85
N LEU A 79 -6.69 9.86 -6.45
CA LEU A 79 -5.70 8.81 -6.70
C LEU A 79 -5.53 8.50 -8.19
N ASN A 80 -6.60 8.53 -8.98
CA ASN A 80 -6.49 8.36 -10.43
C ASN A 80 -5.68 9.49 -11.08
N GLU A 81 -5.87 10.73 -10.64
CA GLU A 81 -5.08 11.85 -11.14
C GLU A 81 -3.61 11.73 -10.73
N PHE A 82 -3.36 11.35 -9.48
CA PHE A 82 -2.01 11.11 -8.97
C PHE A 82 -1.31 9.99 -9.78
N ARG A 83 -2.04 8.92 -10.06
CA ARG A 83 -1.57 7.78 -10.84
C ARG A 83 -1.22 8.20 -12.27
N GLU A 84 -2.08 8.98 -12.91
CA GLU A 84 -1.88 9.46 -14.28
C GLU A 84 -0.68 10.39 -14.38
N GLN A 85 -0.58 11.39 -13.48
CA GLN A 85 0.52 12.35 -13.50
C GLN A 85 1.88 11.70 -13.28
N ASN A 86 1.95 10.63 -12.52
CA ASN A 86 3.20 9.94 -12.20
C ASN A 86 3.40 8.66 -13.02
N GLU A 87 2.50 8.38 -13.96
CA GLU A 87 2.55 7.18 -14.82
C GLU A 87 2.71 5.89 -14.02
N LEU A 88 1.96 5.77 -12.90
CA LEU A 88 2.03 4.60 -12.06
C LEU A 88 1.43 3.39 -12.78
N ASN A 89 2.10 2.25 -12.70
CA ASN A 89 1.73 1.01 -13.38
C ASN A 89 1.14 -0.03 -12.44
N PHE A 90 0.57 0.41 -11.34
CA PHE A 90 -0.13 -0.43 -10.37
C PHE A 90 -1.34 0.31 -9.81
N GLY A 91 -2.27 -0.44 -9.23
CA GLY A 91 -3.50 0.12 -8.68
C GLY A 91 -3.30 0.83 -7.35
N LEU A 92 -4.13 1.83 -7.09
CA LEU A 92 -4.17 2.54 -5.83
C LEU A 92 -5.52 2.30 -5.14
N LEU A 93 -5.49 2.11 -3.84
CA LEU A 93 -6.69 1.87 -3.03
C LEU A 93 -7.02 3.11 -2.21
N SER A 94 -8.29 3.48 -2.19
CA SER A 94 -8.78 4.65 -1.48
C SER A 94 -9.32 4.25 -0.12
N ASP A 95 -8.63 4.63 0.95
CA ASP A 95 -9.11 4.47 2.32
C ASP A 95 -9.70 5.78 2.84
N THR A 96 -10.55 6.42 2.04
CA THR A 96 -11.14 7.71 2.38
C THR A 96 -11.96 7.67 3.66
N ASN A 97 -12.49 6.51 4.03
CA ASN A 97 -13.22 6.32 5.27
C ASN A 97 -12.36 5.88 6.45
N ARG A 98 -11.06 5.73 6.24
CA ARG A 98 -10.06 5.38 7.27
C ARG A 98 -10.26 4.02 7.95
N GLU A 99 -11.08 3.17 7.36
CA GLU A 99 -11.36 1.84 7.91
C GLU A 99 -10.16 0.90 7.85
N VAL A 100 -9.38 0.99 6.76
CA VAL A 100 -8.23 0.12 6.56
C VAL A 100 -7.09 0.51 7.49
N ILE A 101 -6.76 1.79 7.59
CA ILE A 101 -5.70 2.23 8.50
C ILE A 101 -6.03 1.95 9.95
N ASP A 102 -7.31 1.99 10.33
CA ASP A 102 -7.74 1.63 11.67
C ASP A 102 -7.61 0.12 11.89
N ALA A 103 -8.00 -0.69 10.91
CA ALA A 103 -7.88 -2.16 11.00
C ALA A 103 -6.43 -2.62 11.12
N TYR A 104 -5.50 -1.93 10.44
CA TYR A 104 -4.07 -2.26 10.48
C TYR A 104 -3.33 -1.53 11.61
N ASP A 105 -4.02 -0.69 12.37
CA ASP A 105 -3.48 0.07 13.51
C ASP A 105 -2.25 0.92 13.13
N ILE A 106 -2.36 1.65 12.03
CA ILE A 106 -1.27 2.48 11.49
C ILE A 106 -1.71 3.93 11.24
N SER A 107 -2.70 4.42 12.00
CA SER A 107 -3.10 5.82 11.87
C SER A 107 -2.15 6.75 12.62
N MET A 108 -1.95 7.94 12.08
CA MET A 108 -1.20 9.00 12.74
C MET A 108 -1.82 10.35 12.40
N ASP A 109 -1.43 11.38 13.15
CA ASP A 109 -1.77 12.76 12.82
C ASP A 109 -0.59 13.42 12.11
N PHE A 110 -0.86 14.07 10.98
CA PHE A 110 0.11 14.91 10.28
C PHE A 110 -0.05 16.34 10.84
N ALA A 111 0.43 16.53 12.07
CA ALA A 111 0.11 17.71 12.89
C ALA A 111 0.56 19.02 12.25
N ASP A 112 1.73 19.03 11.60
CA ASP A 112 2.28 20.22 10.94
C ASP A 112 1.40 20.72 9.80
N LEU A 113 0.61 19.84 9.21
CA LEU A 113 -0.31 20.15 8.11
C LEU A 113 -1.76 20.26 8.57
N GLY A 114 -2.03 20.01 9.86
CA GLY A 114 -3.38 20.02 10.40
C GLY A 114 -4.26 18.87 9.94
N VAL A 115 -3.67 17.80 9.43
CA VAL A 115 -4.39 16.62 8.94
C VAL A 115 -4.30 15.50 9.97
N ARG A 116 -5.45 14.90 10.30
CA ARG A 116 -5.55 13.84 11.30
C ARG A 116 -5.94 12.52 10.68
N ASN A 117 -5.54 11.42 11.35
CA ASN A 117 -5.91 10.06 10.98
C ASN A 117 -5.53 9.72 9.54
N VAL A 118 -4.29 10.01 9.18
CA VAL A 118 -3.70 9.56 7.92
C VAL A 118 -2.90 8.27 8.17
N ALA A 119 -2.58 7.55 7.11
CA ALA A 119 -1.74 6.37 7.23
C ALA A 119 -0.31 6.75 7.62
N LYS A 120 0.27 6.01 8.55
CA LYS A 120 1.73 5.96 8.67
C LYS A 120 2.27 5.37 7.36
N ARG A 121 3.50 5.73 7.00
CA ARG A 121 4.15 5.05 5.88
C ARG A 121 4.46 3.62 6.31
N ALA A 122 3.86 2.66 5.64
CA ALA A 122 3.94 1.26 6.04
C ALA A 122 3.87 0.33 4.83
N VAL A 123 4.52 -0.82 4.94
CA VAL A 123 4.45 -1.87 3.93
C VAL A 123 4.11 -3.19 4.61
N PHE A 124 3.12 -3.89 4.07
CA PHE A 124 2.76 -5.24 4.49
C PHE A 124 2.81 -6.15 3.28
N VAL A 125 3.35 -7.36 3.46
CA VAL A 125 3.29 -8.41 2.43
C VAL A 125 2.35 -9.49 2.93
N VAL A 126 1.40 -9.89 2.07
CA VAL A 126 0.37 -10.88 2.37
C VAL A 126 0.54 -12.05 1.42
N ASP A 127 0.62 -13.27 1.95
CA ASP A 127 0.72 -14.48 1.16
C ASP A 127 -0.64 -15.00 0.67
N GLY A 128 -0.63 -16.08 -0.08
CA GLY A 128 -1.83 -16.66 -0.67
C GLY A 128 -2.82 -17.25 0.35
N SER A 129 -2.42 -17.41 1.59
CA SER A 129 -3.29 -17.83 2.69
C SER A 129 -3.95 -16.65 3.39
N GLY A 130 -3.60 -15.42 3.03
CA GLY A 130 -4.07 -14.23 3.73
C GLY A 130 -3.27 -13.92 5.00
N THR A 131 -2.08 -14.49 5.13
CA THR A 131 -1.20 -14.29 6.29
C THR A 131 -0.17 -13.19 5.99
N VAL A 132 0.05 -12.31 6.97
CA VAL A 132 1.09 -11.27 6.89
C VAL A 132 2.45 -11.93 7.08
N THR A 133 3.34 -11.78 6.09
CA THR A 133 4.68 -12.38 6.10
C THR A 133 5.80 -11.36 6.29
N TYR A 134 5.49 -10.06 6.13
CA TYR A 134 6.45 -8.97 6.31
C TYR A 134 5.71 -7.72 6.72
N THR A 135 6.31 -6.96 7.65
CA THR A 135 5.81 -5.65 8.05
C THR A 135 6.96 -4.66 8.18
N TRP A 136 6.73 -3.44 7.71
CA TRP A 136 7.59 -2.29 7.96
C TRP A 136 6.68 -1.10 8.22
N VAL A 137 6.88 -0.39 9.34
CA VAL A 137 6.07 0.77 9.69
C VAL A 137 7.00 1.87 10.19
N SER A 138 6.84 3.08 9.66
CA SER A 138 7.60 4.25 10.11
C SER A 138 6.68 5.30 10.72
N ASP A 139 7.07 5.83 11.87
CA ASP A 139 6.38 6.98 12.48
C ASP A 139 6.81 8.31 11.83
N ASP A 140 7.89 8.29 11.04
CA ASP A 140 8.39 9.45 10.31
C ASP A 140 7.95 9.38 8.85
N PRO A 141 7.07 10.30 8.40
CA PRO A 141 6.57 10.27 7.02
C PRO A 141 7.64 10.61 5.97
N GLY A 142 8.79 11.11 6.40
CA GLY A 142 9.92 11.39 5.51
C GLY A 142 10.82 10.19 5.23
N VAL A 143 10.58 9.05 5.87
CA VAL A 143 11.40 7.84 5.70
C VAL A 143 10.73 6.90 4.69
N GLU A 144 11.49 6.49 3.68
CA GLU A 144 11.05 5.51 2.68
C GLU A 144 11.38 4.09 3.13
N PRO A 145 10.62 3.06 2.65
CA PRO A 145 10.98 1.67 2.91
C PRO A 145 12.25 1.28 2.15
N ASP A 146 12.87 0.17 2.57
CA ASP A 146 13.92 -0.47 1.80
C ASP A 146 13.24 -1.35 0.73
N TYR A 147 13.26 -0.90 -0.51
CA TYR A 147 12.55 -1.55 -1.61
C TYR A 147 13.11 -2.93 -1.95
N ASP A 148 14.41 -3.12 -1.79
CA ASP A 148 15.05 -4.42 -2.02
C ASP A 148 14.60 -5.42 -0.96
N GLU A 149 14.50 -4.98 0.29
CA GLU A 149 13.98 -5.81 1.39
C GLU A 149 12.52 -6.20 1.14
N VAL A 150 11.71 -5.28 0.65
CA VAL A 150 10.31 -5.57 0.30
C VAL A 150 10.23 -6.60 -0.82
N ALA A 151 11.05 -6.46 -1.85
CA ALA A 151 11.09 -7.41 -2.96
C ALA A 151 11.54 -8.80 -2.50
N GLU A 152 12.54 -8.89 -1.63
CA GLU A 152 12.99 -10.15 -1.04
C GLU A 152 11.89 -10.81 -0.20
N ALA A 153 11.17 -10.01 0.58
CA ALA A 153 10.04 -10.50 1.38
C ALA A 153 8.92 -11.03 0.50
N ALA A 154 8.62 -10.36 -0.61
CA ALA A 154 7.62 -10.80 -1.57
C ALA A 154 8.04 -12.13 -2.22
N ASP A 155 9.31 -12.27 -2.60
CA ASP A 155 9.84 -13.51 -3.16
C ASP A 155 9.70 -14.67 -2.16
N ALA A 156 10.05 -14.45 -0.90
CA ALA A 156 9.91 -15.46 0.14
C ALA A 156 8.44 -15.87 0.36
N ALA A 157 7.50 -14.95 0.22
CA ALA A 157 6.07 -15.21 0.38
C ALA A 157 5.45 -15.94 -0.81
N SER A 158 6.15 -15.99 -1.96
CA SER A 158 5.65 -16.67 -3.16
C SER A 158 5.86 -18.18 -3.12
N GLU A 159 6.58 -18.67 -2.14
CA GLU A 159 6.91 -20.10 -1.97
C GLU A 159 5.84 -20.86 -1.22
#